data_99f112438c37f6e43a6043b4bf8a3be3
#
_entry.id   99f112438c37f6e43a6043b4bf8a3be3
#
_cell.length_a   1.000
_cell.length_b   1.000
_cell.length_c   1.000
_cell.angle_alpha   90.00
_cell.angle_beta   90.00
_cell.angle_gamma   90.00
#
_symmetry.space_group_name_H-M   'P 1'
#
loop_
_entity.id
_entity.type
_entity.pdbx_description
1 polymer ?
#
loop_
_entity_poly.entity_id
_entity_poly.type
_entity_poly.pdbx_seq_one_letter_code
_entity_poly.pdbx_strand_id
1 'polypeptide(L)'
;KEFERYARLHYLYTNKFMITTSWATRSKPKDVSYYHSHNNCMFSGVYYPEVRKGEKIIFRHKDAMIHQFRCNPKAYNHYNSLDVNISVKSGDVVFFRSHMLHSIPHNLTNKNRYSIAFNFIPTGYIGYGDSALEIHYEEFKTK
;
A
#
# COMPACT_ATOMS: atom_id res chain seq x y z
N LYS A 1 -3.73 -14.18 -7.15
CA LYS A 1 -3.41 -15.33 -6.27
C LYS A 1 -2.68 -14.89 -4.99
N GLU A 2 -1.52 -14.20 -5.06
CA GLU A 2 -0.76 -13.81 -3.85
C GLU A 2 -1.55 -12.82 -2.96
N PHE A 3 -2.24 -11.85 -3.54
CA PHE A 3 -3.08 -10.94 -2.77
C PHE A 3 -4.24 -11.68 -2.06
N GLU A 4 -4.91 -12.61 -2.72
CA GLU A 4 -5.98 -13.40 -2.10
C GLU A 4 -5.46 -14.26 -0.94
N ARG A 5 -4.27 -14.81 -1.10
CA ARG A 5 -3.59 -15.52 -0.01
C ARG A 5 -3.32 -14.57 1.17
N TYR A 6 -2.80 -13.38 0.92
CA TYR A 6 -2.59 -12.35 1.93
C TYR A 6 -3.89 -11.95 2.64
N ALA A 7 -4.96 -11.66 1.89
CA ALA A 7 -6.25 -11.29 2.45
C ALA A 7 -6.86 -12.41 3.31
N ARG A 8 -6.74 -13.66 2.87
CA ARG A 8 -7.22 -14.83 3.61
C ARG A 8 -6.43 -15.08 4.89
N LEU A 9 -5.10 -15.00 4.85
CA LEU A 9 -4.24 -15.30 5.99
C LEU A 9 -4.28 -14.22 7.07
N HIS A 10 -4.33 -12.94 6.69
CA HIS A 10 -4.20 -11.83 7.63
C HIS A 10 -5.52 -11.19 8.03
N TYR A 11 -6.53 -11.24 7.16
CA TYR A 11 -7.84 -10.63 7.41
C TYR A 11 -8.98 -11.65 7.50
N LEU A 12 -8.71 -12.93 7.23
CA LEU A 12 -9.71 -14.01 7.19
C LEU A 12 -10.85 -13.73 6.20
N TYR A 13 -10.60 -12.93 5.18
CA TYR A 13 -11.59 -12.63 4.16
C TYR A 13 -11.77 -13.82 3.21
N THR A 14 -13.03 -14.11 2.88
CA THR A 14 -13.43 -15.15 1.92
C THR A 14 -13.74 -14.58 0.53
N ASN A 15 -13.86 -13.26 0.42
CA ASN A 15 -14.13 -12.57 -0.82
C ASN A 15 -13.04 -12.82 -1.86
N LYS A 16 -13.42 -12.82 -3.12
CA LYS A 16 -12.49 -12.63 -4.22
C LYS A 16 -12.16 -11.15 -4.35
N PHE A 17 -11.00 -10.87 -4.92
CA PHE A 17 -10.54 -9.51 -5.16
C PHE A 17 -10.12 -9.35 -6.61
N MET A 18 -10.37 -8.17 -7.16
CA MET A 18 -9.93 -7.81 -8.50
C MET A 18 -9.01 -6.59 -8.46
N ILE A 19 -8.11 -6.52 -9.42
CA ILE A 19 -7.29 -5.33 -9.67
C ILE A 19 -8.14 -4.35 -10.49
N THR A 20 -8.32 -3.14 -9.96
CA THR A 20 -9.06 -2.08 -10.66
C THR A 20 -8.14 -1.20 -11.50
N THR A 21 -6.96 -0.94 -10.99
CA THR A 21 -5.94 -0.12 -11.66
C THR A 21 -4.55 -0.69 -11.41
N SER A 22 -3.67 -0.54 -12.40
CA SER A 22 -2.26 -0.87 -12.27
C SER A 22 -1.43 0.13 -13.07
N TRP A 23 -0.27 0.53 -12.54
CA TRP A 23 0.65 1.44 -13.23
C TRP A 23 2.10 1.18 -12.86
N ALA A 24 3.00 1.44 -13.81
CA ALA A 24 4.42 1.43 -13.56
C ALA A 24 4.91 2.83 -13.21
N THR A 25 5.78 2.91 -12.21
CA THR A 25 6.42 4.16 -11.80
C THR A 25 7.92 4.09 -12.07
N ARG A 26 8.45 5.14 -12.71
CA ARG A 26 9.87 5.39 -12.85
C ARG A 26 10.24 6.62 -12.02
N SER A 27 11.01 6.44 -10.97
CA SER A 27 11.53 7.50 -10.10
C SER A 27 12.98 7.78 -10.46
N LYS A 28 13.25 8.96 -11.00
CA LYS A 28 14.62 9.44 -11.33
C LYS A 28 15.42 9.72 -10.05
N PRO A 29 16.74 9.90 -10.14
CA PRO A 29 17.53 10.44 -9.04
C PRO A 29 16.90 11.71 -8.47
N LYS A 30 16.82 11.79 -7.12
CA LYS A 30 16.19 12.87 -6.34
C LYS A 30 14.66 12.93 -6.36
N ASP A 31 13.97 12.17 -7.21
CA ASP A 31 12.50 12.10 -7.15
C ASP A 31 12.03 11.54 -5.80
N VAL A 32 10.86 12.00 -5.38
CA VAL A 32 10.18 11.61 -4.14
C VAL A 32 8.70 11.40 -4.44
N SER A 33 8.06 10.47 -3.73
CA SER A 33 6.60 10.41 -3.66
C SER A 33 6.17 10.91 -2.29
N TYR A 34 5.50 12.07 -2.26
CA TYR A 34 4.99 12.66 -1.03
C TYR A 34 3.91 11.78 -0.39
N TYR A 35 3.57 12.09 0.87
CA TYR A 35 2.52 11.36 1.57
C TYR A 35 1.19 11.46 0.84
N HIS A 36 0.62 10.31 0.55
CA HIS A 36 -0.67 10.16 -0.12
C HIS A 36 -1.35 8.85 0.32
N SER A 37 -2.61 8.71 -0.03
CA SER A 37 -3.40 7.49 0.08
C SER A 37 -4.13 7.25 -1.24
N HIS A 38 -4.72 6.07 -1.41
CA HIS A 38 -5.46 5.75 -2.62
C HIS A 38 -6.96 5.74 -2.35
N ASN A 39 -7.73 6.32 -3.27
CA ASN A 39 -9.19 6.34 -3.25
C ASN A 39 -9.77 5.27 -4.16
N ASN A 40 -11.08 4.98 -3.97
CA ASN A 40 -11.84 4.05 -4.80
C ASN A 40 -11.27 2.63 -4.85
N CYS A 41 -10.60 2.22 -3.78
CA CYS A 41 -10.06 0.88 -3.60
C CYS A 41 -9.95 0.54 -2.11
N MET A 42 -9.97 -0.76 -1.79
CA MET A 42 -9.88 -1.24 -0.41
C MET A 42 -8.44 -1.55 -0.02
N PHE A 43 -7.69 -2.14 -0.94
CA PHE A 43 -6.28 -2.47 -0.77
C PHE A 43 -5.45 -1.96 -1.93
N SER A 44 -4.19 -1.70 -1.65
CA SER A 44 -3.18 -1.37 -2.63
C SER A 44 -1.98 -2.30 -2.47
N GLY A 45 -1.19 -2.40 -3.52
CA GLY A 45 0.06 -3.14 -3.49
C GLY A 45 1.10 -2.50 -4.37
N VAL A 46 2.36 -2.71 -4.03
CA VAL A 46 3.51 -2.27 -4.82
C VAL A 46 4.50 -3.42 -4.97
N TYR A 47 4.78 -3.78 -6.20
CA TYR A 47 5.82 -4.73 -6.56
C TYR A 47 7.12 -4.00 -6.89
N TYR A 48 8.22 -4.50 -6.37
CA TYR A 48 9.57 -3.95 -6.53
C TYR A 48 10.43 -4.91 -7.36
N PRO A 49 10.51 -4.75 -8.70
CA PRO A 49 11.28 -5.65 -9.55
C PRO A 49 12.78 -5.59 -9.28
N GLU A 50 13.29 -4.41 -8.95
CA GLU A 50 14.68 -4.16 -8.63
C GLU A 50 14.76 -3.14 -7.48
N VAL A 51 15.50 -3.49 -6.43
CA VAL A 51 15.68 -2.64 -5.23
C VAL A 51 17.16 -2.48 -4.94
N ARG A 52 17.54 -1.27 -4.53
CA ARG A 52 18.88 -0.96 -4.07
C ARG A 52 18.93 -0.81 -2.55
N LYS A 53 20.12 -0.92 -2.01
CA LYS A 53 20.33 -0.80 -0.55
C LYS A 53 19.73 0.50 -0.02
N GLY A 54 18.91 0.39 1.01
CA GLY A 54 18.28 1.52 1.69
C GLY A 54 16.93 1.96 1.14
N GLU A 55 16.43 1.33 0.06
CA GLU A 55 15.09 1.62 -0.44
C GLU A 55 14.02 1.08 0.52
N LYS A 56 12.94 1.86 0.67
CA LYS A 56 11.86 1.57 1.60
C LYS A 56 10.59 2.29 1.21
N ILE A 57 9.48 1.81 1.73
CA ILE A 57 8.20 2.52 1.79
C ILE A 57 7.95 2.97 3.24
N ILE A 58 7.39 4.15 3.43
CA ILE A 58 7.15 4.75 4.74
C ILE A 58 5.64 4.89 4.92
N PHE A 59 5.11 4.34 6.00
CA PHE A 59 3.71 4.49 6.39
C PHE A 59 3.61 5.42 7.58
N ARG A 60 2.69 6.39 7.52
CA ARG A 60 2.40 7.27 8.63
C ARG A 60 1.43 6.61 9.59
N HIS A 61 1.73 6.68 10.89
CA HIS A 61 0.83 6.18 11.91
C HIS A 61 -0.47 6.99 11.88
N LYS A 62 -1.63 6.32 11.95
CA LYS A 62 -2.94 6.98 11.85
C LYS A 62 -3.13 8.09 12.89
N ASP A 63 -2.57 7.92 14.09
CA ASP A 63 -2.70 8.83 15.21
C ASP A 63 -1.60 9.91 15.25
N ALA A 64 -0.68 9.91 14.28
CA ALA A 64 0.45 10.84 14.26
C ALA A 64 0.05 12.33 14.22
N MET A 65 -1.14 12.61 13.74
CA MET A 65 -1.68 13.98 13.63
C MET A 65 -2.55 14.40 14.82
N ILE A 66 -2.86 13.49 15.75
CA ILE A 66 -3.84 13.71 16.84
C ILE A 66 -3.16 14.04 18.17
N HIS A 67 -1.86 13.85 18.31
CA HIS A 67 -1.16 14.09 19.57
C HIS A 67 -1.05 15.57 19.90
N GLN A 68 -1.70 15.98 21.00
CA GLN A 68 -1.58 17.32 21.55
C GLN A 68 -0.24 17.53 22.30
N PHE A 69 0.36 16.47 22.79
CA PHE A 69 1.63 16.49 23.51
C PHE A 69 2.64 15.55 22.84
N ARG A 70 3.88 16.03 22.72
CA ARG A 70 5.01 15.23 22.25
C ARG A 70 5.96 14.97 23.41
N CYS A 71 5.91 13.76 23.93
CA CYS A 71 6.90 13.32 24.91
C CYS A 71 8.25 13.01 24.22
N ASN A 72 9.34 13.17 24.95
CA ASN A 72 10.69 12.85 24.47
C ASN A 72 11.00 11.38 24.75
N PRO A 73 10.95 10.47 23.77
CA PRO A 73 11.21 9.07 23.99
C PRO A 73 12.71 8.82 24.10
N LYS A 74 13.12 7.90 24.99
CA LYS A 74 14.50 7.41 25.05
C LYS A 74 14.94 6.72 23.75
N ALA A 75 14.00 6.05 23.07
CA ALA A 75 14.16 5.41 21.78
C ALA A 75 12.82 5.33 21.05
N TYR A 76 12.84 5.33 19.73
CA TYR A 76 11.64 5.15 18.91
C TYR A 76 11.30 3.68 18.73
N ASN A 77 10.01 3.36 18.77
CA ASN A 77 9.46 2.04 18.52
C ASN A 77 8.09 2.16 17.81
N HIS A 78 7.41 1.03 17.62
CA HIS A 78 6.12 0.99 16.93
C HIS A 78 5.02 1.85 17.60
N TYR A 79 5.08 2.06 18.92
CA TYR A 79 4.04 2.80 19.66
C TYR A 79 4.26 4.31 19.69
N ASN A 80 5.49 4.77 19.59
CA ASN A 80 5.85 6.18 19.73
C ASN A 80 6.43 6.82 18.46
N SER A 81 6.56 6.05 17.36
CA SER A 81 6.99 6.56 16.07
C SER A 81 5.83 7.18 15.30
N LEU A 82 6.07 8.31 14.67
CA LEU A 82 5.12 8.92 13.72
C LEU A 82 5.03 8.12 12.42
N ASP A 83 6.13 7.53 12.01
CA ASP A 83 6.29 6.82 10.74
C ASP A 83 6.88 5.42 10.96
N VAL A 84 6.37 4.46 10.20
CA VAL A 84 6.88 3.09 10.14
C VAL A 84 7.59 2.88 8.81
N ASN A 85 8.88 2.54 8.87
CA ASN A 85 9.69 2.28 7.69
C ASN A 85 9.70 0.78 7.37
N ILE A 86 9.27 0.41 6.18
CA ILE A 86 9.32 -0.96 5.67
C ILE A 86 10.41 -1.03 4.60
N SER A 87 11.53 -1.67 4.94
CA SER A 87 12.58 -1.95 3.97
C SER A 87 12.11 -3.01 2.98
N VAL A 88 12.44 -2.82 1.71
CA VAL A 88 12.05 -3.72 0.62
C VAL A 88 13.26 -4.32 -0.06
N LYS A 89 13.06 -5.47 -0.69
CA LYS A 89 14.05 -6.20 -1.50
C LYS A 89 13.52 -6.42 -2.91
N SER A 90 14.39 -6.69 -3.85
CA SER A 90 13.99 -7.09 -5.20
C SER A 90 13.11 -8.34 -5.16
N GLY A 91 12.00 -8.29 -5.86
CA GLY A 91 10.97 -9.33 -5.87
C GLY A 91 9.88 -9.18 -4.80
N ASP A 92 10.03 -8.26 -3.84
CA ASP A 92 9.02 -8.04 -2.82
C ASP A 92 7.75 -7.42 -3.39
N VAL A 93 6.62 -7.80 -2.78
CA VAL A 93 5.34 -7.11 -2.92
C VAL A 93 4.91 -6.65 -1.53
N VAL A 94 4.59 -5.38 -1.39
CA VAL A 94 4.02 -4.82 -0.17
C VAL A 94 2.54 -4.59 -0.38
N PHE A 95 1.68 -5.26 0.39
CA PHE A 95 0.23 -5.03 0.41
C PHE A 95 -0.17 -4.23 1.63
N PHE A 96 -1.11 -3.30 1.44
CA PHE A 96 -1.61 -2.44 2.52
C PHE A 96 -3.04 -1.95 2.25
N ARG A 97 -3.72 -1.48 3.27
CA ARG A 97 -5.03 -0.84 3.11
C ARG A 97 -4.85 0.50 2.40
N SER A 98 -5.64 0.74 1.38
CA SER A 98 -5.49 1.90 0.47
C SER A 98 -5.55 3.26 1.17
N HIS A 99 -6.29 3.37 2.28
CA HIS A 99 -6.39 4.61 3.07
C HIS A 99 -5.14 4.92 3.92
N MET A 100 -4.20 3.98 4.04
CA MET A 100 -2.96 4.21 4.80
C MET A 100 -2.12 5.28 4.11
N LEU A 101 -1.86 6.36 4.84
CA LEU A 101 -1.00 7.45 4.38
C LEU A 101 0.43 6.94 4.26
N HIS A 102 1.01 7.03 3.07
CA HIS A 102 2.34 6.50 2.81
C HIS A 102 3.13 7.39 1.85
N SER A 103 4.45 7.24 1.88
CA SER A 103 5.39 7.98 1.03
C SER A 103 6.54 7.08 0.61
N ILE A 104 7.21 7.48 -0.47
CA ILE A 104 8.45 6.87 -0.89
C ILE A 104 9.54 7.94 -0.80
N PRO A 105 10.60 7.73 -0.01
CA PRO A 105 11.64 8.74 0.20
C PRO A 105 12.39 9.05 -1.08
N HIS A 106 13.16 10.13 -1.05
CA HIS A 106 13.99 10.54 -2.17
C HIS A 106 14.85 9.38 -2.70
N ASN A 107 14.89 9.24 -4.01
CA ASN A 107 15.80 8.33 -4.67
C ASN A 107 17.23 8.93 -4.56
N LEU A 108 17.96 8.49 -3.54
CA LEU A 108 19.33 8.98 -3.28
C LEU A 108 20.39 8.31 -4.16
N THR A 109 19.99 7.45 -5.09
CA THR A 109 20.90 6.79 -6.03
C THR A 109 21.05 7.63 -7.31
N ASN A 110 22.06 7.33 -8.11
CA ASN A 110 22.27 7.94 -9.42
C ASN A 110 21.55 7.20 -10.58
N LYS A 111 20.65 6.26 -10.23
CA LYS A 111 19.91 5.44 -11.20
C LYS A 111 18.41 5.58 -11.00
N ASN A 112 17.64 5.27 -12.02
CA ASN A 112 16.18 5.20 -11.91
C ASN A 112 15.78 4.04 -10.98
N ARG A 113 14.69 4.25 -10.23
CA ARG A 113 13.97 3.24 -9.45
C ARG A 113 12.67 2.92 -10.16
N TYR A 114 12.31 1.66 -10.20
CA TYR A 114 11.08 1.18 -10.83
C TYR A 114 10.21 0.44 -9.83
N SER A 115 8.90 0.64 -9.92
CA SER A 115 7.92 -0.13 -9.17
C SER A 115 6.64 -0.29 -10.00
N ILE A 116 5.84 -1.32 -9.69
CA ILE A 116 4.53 -1.53 -10.28
C ILE A 116 3.52 -1.50 -9.13
N ALA A 117 2.63 -0.53 -9.18
CA ALA A 117 1.57 -0.37 -8.20
C ALA A 117 0.24 -0.88 -8.76
N PHE A 118 -0.64 -1.32 -7.88
CA PHE A 118 -1.97 -1.79 -8.22
C PHE A 118 -2.95 -1.62 -7.06
N ASN A 119 -4.21 -1.44 -7.40
CA ASN A 119 -5.32 -1.27 -6.45
C ASN A 119 -6.31 -2.42 -6.57
N PHE A 120 -6.94 -2.77 -5.44
CA PHE A 120 -7.90 -3.87 -5.35
C PHE A 120 -9.21 -3.42 -4.72
N ILE A 121 -10.30 -4.01 -5.23
CA ILE A 121 -11.61 -4.02 -4.56
C ILE A 121 -12.06 -5.47 -4.35
N PRO A 122 -12.88 -5.76 -3.32
CA PRO A 122 -13.54 -7.05 -3.21
C PRO A 122 -14.62 -7.20 -4.28
N THR A 123 -14.96 -8.43 -4.64
CA THR A 123 -16.06 -8.77 -5.54
C THR A 123 -17.01 -9.78 -4.91
N GLY A 124 -18.22 -9.92 -5.47
CA GLY A 124 -19.30 -10.72 -4.94
C GLY A 124 -20.00 -10.03 -3.77
N TYR A 125 -20.61 -10.81 -2.89
CA TYR A 125 -21.30 -10.30 -1.72
C TYR A 125 -20.36 -9.72 -0.67
N ILE A 126 -20.63 -8.48 -0.22
CA ILE A 126 -19.86 -7.72 0.74
C ILE A 126 -20.79 -7.17 1.81
N GLY A 127 -20.38 -7.30 3.07
CA GLY A 127 -21.17 -6.83 4.20
C GLY A 127 -22.31 -7.75 4.58
N TYR A 128 -23.22 -7.24 5.40
CA TYR A 128 -24.37 -7.97 5.91
C TYR A 128 -25.49 -6.98 6.26
N GLY A 129 -26.72 -7.51 6.40
CA GLY A 129 -27.90 -6.72 6.75
C GLY A 129 -28.24 -5.67 5.69
N ASP A 130 -28.63 -4.48 6.14
CA ASP A 130 -29.04 -3.33 5.32
C ASP A 130 -27.90 -2.64 4.57
N SER A 131 -26.66 -2.94 4.94
CA SER A 131 -25.46 -2.44 4.27
C SER A 131 -24.79 -3.47 3.34
N ALA A 132 -25.42 -4.62 3.12
CA ALA A 132 -24.94 -5.61 2.17
C ALA A 132 -25.02 -5.08 0.73
N LEU A 133 -23.98 -5.37 -0.03
CA LEU A 133 -23.94 -5.03 -1.45
C LEU A 133 -23.31 -6.17 -2.24
N GLU A 134 -23.62 -6.27 -3.52
CA GLU A 134 -23.00 -7.21 -4.43
C GLU A 134 -22.26 -6.46 -5.54
N ILE A 135 -20.96 -6.74 -5.68
CA ILE A 135 -20.14 -6.17 -6.75
C ILE A 135 -19.90 -7.20 -7.82
N HIS A 136 -20.49 -6.95 -9.00
CA HIS A 136 -20.24 -7.72 -10.22
C HIS A 136 -19.14 -7.05 -11.03
N TYR A 137 -18.22 -7.84 -11.53
CA TYR A 137 -17.21 -7.39 -12.47
C TYR A 137 -17.48 -8.03 -13.84
N GLU A 138 -17.71 -7.18 -14.82
CA GLU A 138 -17.64 -7.58 -16.22
C GLU A 138 -16.24 -7.31 -16.76
N GLU A 139 -15.54 -8.35 -17.20
CA GLU A 139 -14.27 -8.15 -17.90
C GLU A 139 -14.52 -7.29 -19.13
N PHE A 140 -13.87 -6.14 -19.18
CA PHE A 140 -13.82 -5.36 -20.41
C PHE A 140 -13.14 -6.20 -21.48
N LYS A 141 -13.93 -6.83 -22.34
CA LYS A 141 -13.43 -7.45 -23.55
C LYS A 141 -12.92 -6.29 -24.42
N THR A 142 -11.60 -6.14 -24.49
CA THR A 142 -11.01 -5.25 -25.51
C THR A 142 -11.49 -5.72 -26.88
N LYS A 143 -12.19 -4.84 -27.57
CA LYS A 143 -12.58 -5.04 -28.98
C LYS A 143 -11.33 -4.99 -29.84
#